data_5178f9dd6ab3677236fd4eb135dddac8
#
_entry.id   5178f9dd6ab3677236fd4eb135dddac8
#
_cell.length_a   1.000
_cell.length_b   1.000
_cell.length_c   1.000
_cell.angle_alpha   90.00
_cell.angle_beta   90.00
_cell.angle_gamma   90.00
#
_symmetry.space_group_name_H-M   'P 1'
#
loop_
_entity.id
_entity.type
_entity.pdbx_description
1 polymer ?
#
loop_
_entity_poly.entity_id
_entity_poly.type
_entity_poly.pdbx_seq_one_letter_code
_entity_poly.pdbx_strand_id
1 'polypeptide(L)'
;AASVEYVNANPPAHARVKTTAGAIGYVGLGFLDRNVTAIKVDGVTPTKRTIAQGTFPVSRPLFLFTNGYPKLGSLIHAFCIFYLSEEGQEIIEAKGFVPMTNY
;
A
#
# COMPACT_ATOMS: atom_id res chain seq x y z
N ALA A 1 19.65 0.32 15.94
CA ALA A 1 20.28 -0.91 16.43
C ALA A 1 21.24 -1.47 15.37
N ALA A 2 22.31 -2.13 15.84
CA ALA A 2 23.31 -2.70 14.93
C ALA A 2 22.75 -3.79 14.02
N SER A 3 21.63 -4.41 14.41
CA SER A 3 20.97 -5.45 13.63
C SER A 3 19.95 -4.93 12.62
N VAL A 4 19.75 -3.61 12.53
CA VAL A 4 18.82 -3.04 11.58
C VAL A 4 19.51 -2.83 10.24
N GLU A 5 18.87 -3.32 9.18
CA GLU A 5 19.33 -3.15 7.81
C GLU A 5 18.34 -2.25 7.06
N TYR A 6 18.86 -1.30 6.30
CA TYR A 6 18.04 -0.37 5.55
C TYR A 6 17.95 -0.80 4.09
N VAL A 7 16.74 -0.81 3.55
CA VAL A 7 16.46 -1.10 2.15
C VAL A 7 15.59 0.02 1.56
N ASN A 8 15.73 0.24 0.25
CA ASN A 8 15.15 1.41 -0.40
C ASN A 8 13.79 1.16 -1.06
N ALA A 9 13.31 -0.08 -1.09
CA ALA A 9 12.08 -0.40 -1.80
C ALA A 9 11.46 -1.69 -1.26
N ASN A 10 10.20 -1.94 -1.65
CA ASN A 10 9.49 -3.15 -1.24
C ASN A 10 10.15 -4.45 -1.75
N PRO A 11 10.56 -4.57 -3.03
CA PRO A 11 11.18 -5.82 -3.48
C PRO A 11 12.44 -6.21 -2.71
N PRO A 12 13.42 -5.31 -2.45
CA PRO A 12 14.55 -5.65 -1.60
C PRO A 12 14.18 -6.04 -0.17
N ALA A 13 13.20 -5.36 0.44
CA ALA A 13 12.73 -5.70 1.78
C ALA A 13 12.15 -7.10 1.83
N HIS A 14 11.30 -7.44 0.88
CA HIS A 14 10.72 -8.78 0.74
C HIS A 14 11.82 -9.85 0.58
N ALA A 15 12.78 -9.60 -0.30
CA ALA A 15 13.86 -10.54 -0.58
C ALA A 15 14.72 -10.79 0.67
N ARG A 16 15.02 -9.75 1.44
CA ARG A 16 15.84 -9.90 2.65
C ARG A 16 15.12 -10.70 3.73
N VAL A 17 13.83 -10.45 3.95
CA VAL A 17 13.04 -11.21 4.92
C VAL A 17 12.91 -12.67 4.48
N LYS A 18 12.64 -12.89 3.21
CA LYS A 18 12.50 -14.23 2.63
C LYS A 18 13.76 -15.08 2.83
N THR A 19 14.94 -14.47 2.70
CA THR A 19 16.21 -15.19 2.73
C THR A 19 16.93 -15.18 4.08
N THR A 20 16.38 -14.50 5.08
CA THR A 20 17.03 -14.34 6.39
C THR A 20 16.13 -14.90 7.48
N ALA A 21 16.51 -16.04 8.06
CA ALA A 21 15.76 -16.63 9.17
C ALA A 21 15.72 -15.68 10.36
N GLY A 22 14.54 -15.52 10.97
CA GLY A 22 14.35 -14.64 12.11
C GLY A 22 14.22 -13.15 11.76
N ALA A 23 14.23 -12.80 10.48
CA ALA A 23 14.09 -11.42 10.06
C ALA A 23 12.62 -10.97 10.12
N ILE A 24 12.44 -9.69 10.42
CA ILE A 24 11.13 -9.02 10.35
C ILE A 24 11.30 -7.75 9.51
N GLY A 25 10.30 -7.44 8.70
CA GLY A 25 10.31 -6.24 7.88
C GLY A 25 8.90 -5.78 7.55
N TYR A 26 8.79 -4.72 6.77
CA TYR A 26 7.50 -4.24 6.31
C TYR A 26 7.55 -3.97 4.81
N VAL A 27 6.44 -4.27 4.16
CA VAL A 27 6.24 -4.05 2.72
C VAL A 27 4.78 -3.67 2.48
N GLY A 28 4.51 -3.13 1.31
CA GLY A 28 3.14 -2.92 0.88
C GLY A 28 2.38 -4.24 0.78
N LEU A 29 1.07 -4.20 1.01
CA LEU A 29 0.23 -5.40 1.03
C LEU A 29 0.36 -6.24 -0.26
N GLY A 30 0.50 -5.59 -1.41
CA GLY A 30 0.63 -6.27 -2.69
C GLY A 30 1.89 -7.11 -2.85
N PHE A 31 2.85 -7.00 -1.94
CA PHE A 31 4.09 -7.79 -1.96
C PHE A 31 4.04 -9.03 -1.08
N LEU A 32 2.93 -9.27 -0.38
CA LEU A 32 2.78 -10.49 0.41
C LEU A 32 2.54 -11.69 -0.50
N ASP A 33 3.26 -12.76 -0.22
CA ASP A 33 3.12 -14.03 -0.93
C ASP A 33 3.40 -15.19 0.04
N ARG A 34 3.48 -16.40 -0.50
CA ARG A 34 3.71 -17.59 0.32
C ARG A 34 5.14 -17.69 0.90
N ASN A 35 6.07 -16.85 0.46
CA ASN A 35 7.45 -16.88 0.91
C ASN A 35 7.68 -16.13 2.21
N VAL A 36 6.74 -15.29 2.61
CA VAL A 36 6.77 -14.52 3.85
C VAL A 36 5.43 -14.64 4.56
N THR A 37 5.44 -14.50 5.87
CA THR A 37 4.23 -14.59 6.69
C THR A 37 3.83 -13.21 7.15
N ALA A 38 2.58 -12.84 6.90
CA ALA A 38 2.02 -11.61 7.45
C ALA A 38 1.74 -11.80 8.93
N ILE A 39 2.18 -10.87 9.75
CA ILE A 39 1.92 -10.93 11.19
C ILE A 39 0.76 -10.01 11.56
N LYS A 40 0.02 -10.40 12.57
CA LYS A 40 -1.02 -9.56 13.15
C LYS A 40 -0.39 -8.44 13.97
N VAL A 41 -0.97 -7.26 13.88
CA VAL A 41 -0.57 -6.13 14.72
C VAL A 41 -1.79 -5.76 15.56
N ASP A 42 -1.61 -5.72 16.87
CA ASP A 42 -2.70 -5.50 17.84
C ASP A 42 -3.89 -6.45 17.61
N GLY A 43 -3.58 -7.70 17.23
CA GLY A 43 -4.59 -8.72 16.98
C GLY A 43 -5.29 -8.62 15.63
N VAL A 44 -4.91 -7.68 14.79
CA VAL A 44 -5.54 -7.45 13.48
C VAL A 44 -4.68 -8.00 12.36
N THR A 45 -5.27 -8.83 11.51
CA THR A 45 -4.59 -9.37 10.32
C THR A 45 -4.58 -8.33 9.20
N PRO A 46 -3.44 -8.12 8.52
CA PRO A 46 -3.39 -7.18 7.39
C PRO A 46 -4.08 -7.77 6.16
N THR A 47 -5.26 -7.27 5.86
CA THR A 47 -6.05 -7.64 4.68
C THR A 47 -6.55 -6.37 4.00
N LYS A 48 -7.01 -6.49 2.75
CA LYS A 48 -7.64 -5.36 2.06
C LYS A 48 -8.76 -4.77 2.89
N ARG A 49 -9.57 -5.63 3.52
CA ARG A 49 -10.70 -5.19 4.33
C ARG A 49 -10.28 -4.44 5.57
N THR A 50 -9.34 -4.97 6.35
CA THR A 50 -8.89 -4.31 7.58
C THR A 50 -8.14 -3.01 7.32
N ILE A 51 -7.43 -2.94 6.20
CA ILE A 51 -6.74 -1.72 5.78
C ILE A 51 -7.75 -0.69 5.29
N ALA A 52 -8.73 -1.08 4.48
CA ALA A 52 -9.77 -0.19 3.98
C ALA A 52 -10.63 0.37 5.12
N GLN A 53 -10.90 -0.44 6.14
CA GLN A 53 -11.67 -0.02 7.32
C GLN A 53 -10.87 0.80 8.33
N GLY A 54 -9.54 0.88 8.16
CA GLY A 54 -8.67 1.59 9.08
C GLY A 54 -8.43 0.86 10.40
N THR A 55 -8.78 -0.43 10.50
CA THR A 55 -8.58 -1.21 11.73
C THR A 55 -7.18 -1.78 11.86
N PHE A 56 -6.45 -1.94 10.75
CA PHE A 56 -5.05 -2.38 10.80
C PHE A 56 -4.18 -1.19 11.16
N PRO A 57 -3.42 -1.24 12.29
CA PRO A 57 -2.74 -0.05 12.81
C PRO A 57 -1.62 0.49 11.91
N VAL A 58 -0.95 -0.38 11.16
CA VAL A 58 0.18 0.01 10.31
C VAL A 58 -0.32 0.21 8.88
N SER A 59 -1.16 1.20 8.70
CA SER A 59 -1.69 1.56 7.38
C SER A 59 -1.86 3.06 7.30
N ARG A 60 -1.83 3.57 6.08
CA ARG A 60 -2.12 4.99 5.84
C ARG A 60 -2.61 5.20 4.43
N PRO A 61 -3.39 6.28 4.20
CA PRO A 61 -3.83 6.63 2.86
C PRO A 61 -2.68 7.18 2.02
N LEU A 62 -2.77 7.01 0.72
CA LEU A 62 -1.90 7.65 -0.24
C LEU A 62 -2.64 8.81 -0.88
N PHE A 63 -1.94 9.91 -1.08
CA PHE A 63 -2.53 11.15 -1.56
C PHE A 63 -1.94 11.56 -2.89
N LEU A 64 -2.77 12.16 -3.73
CA LEU A 64 -2.34 12.86 -4.91
C LEU A 64 -2.27 14.35 -4.57
N PHE A 65 -1.15 14.98 -4.87
CA PHE A 65 -0.94 16.40 -4.54
C PHE A 65 -0.97 17.24 -5.81
N THR A 66 -1.67 18.36 -5.76
CA THR A 66 -1.68 19.34 -6.83
C THR A 66 -1.29 20.70 -6.27
N ASN A 67 -0.81 21.59 -7.13
CA ASN A 67 -0.51 22.96 -6.74
C ASN A 67 -1.78 23.81 -6.83
N GLY A 68 -2.56 23.82 -5.74
CA GLY A 68 -3.88 24.43 -5.71
C GLY A 68 -4.95 23.57 -6.36
N TYR A 69 -6.18 24.05 -6.44
CA TYR A 69 -7.25 23.30 -7.08
C TYR A 69 -7.06 23.26 -8.60
N PRO A 70 -7.15 22.06 -9.22
CA PRO A 70 -7.01 21.96 -10.66
C PRO A 70 -8.13 22.74 -11.39
N LYS A 71 -7.77 23.44 -12.44
CA LYS A 71 -8.73 24.13 -13.27
C LYS A 71 -9.66 23.11 -13.95
N LEU A 72 -10.96 23.35 -13.91
CA LEU A 72 -11.97 22.51 -14.57
C LEU A 72 -11.64 22.34 -16.05
N GLY A 73 -11.64 21.10 -16.52
CA GLY A 73 -11.34 20.76 -17.91
C GLY A 73 -9.86 20.71 -18.26
N SER A 74 -8.96 21.00 -17.30
CA SER A 74 -7.53 20.87 -17.53
C SER A 74 -7.09 19.41 -17.53
N LEU A 75 -5.90 19.14 -18.04
CA LEU A 75 -5.31 17.78 -18.00
C LEU A 75 -5.13 17.28 -16.56
N ILE A 76 -4.69 18.15 -15.67
CA ILE A 76 -4.53 17.82 -14.25
C ILE A 76 -5.87 17.45 -13.63
N HIS A 77 -6.90 18.21 -13.93
CA HIS A 77 -8.27 17.93 -13.45
C HIS A 77 -8.76 16.58 -13.98
N ALA A 78 -8.56 16.31 -15.28
CA ALA A 78 -8.97 15.05 -15.89
C ALA A 78 -8.25 13.86 -15.25
N PHE A 79 -6.95 13.99 -14.94
CA PHE A 79 -6.19 12.94 -14.26
C PHE A 79 -6.73 12.68 -12.85
N CYS A 80 -7.02 13.73 -12.08
CA CYS A 80 -7.56 13.58 -10.73
C CYS A 80 -8.93 12.89 -10.75
N ILE A 81 -9.79 13.26 -11.69
CA ILE A 81 -11.11 12.62 -11.83
C ILE A 81 -10.95 11.16 -12.22
N PHE A 82 -10.05 10.84 -13.17
CA PHE A 82 -9.79 9.47 -13.56
C PHE A 82 -9.25 8.64 -12.39
N TYR A 83 -8.32 9.21 -11.63
CA TYR A 83 -7.72 8.56 -10.47
C TYR A 83 -8.79 8.10 -9.47
N LEU A 84 -9.82 8.92 -9.25
CA LEU A 84 -10.90 8.62 -8.32
C LEU A 84 -12.07 7.85 -8.96
N SER A 85 -12.03 7.61 -10.26
CA SER A 85 -13.07 6.85 -10.96
C SER A 85 -12.99 5.37 -10.64
N GLU A 86 -14.05 4.63 -10.94
CA GLU A 86 -14.07 3.17 -10.78
C GLU A 86 -12.94 2.51 -11.57
N GLU A 87 -12.75 2.93 -12.82
CA GLU A 87 -11.67 2.40 -13.67
C GLU A 87 -10.29 2.67 -13.08
N GLY A 88 -10.05 3.88 -12.59
CA GLY A 88 -8.79 4.25 -11.94
C GLY A 88 -8.56 3.44 -10.67
N GLN A 89 -9.58 3.24 -9.87
CA GLN A 89 -9.49 2.46 -8.64
C GLN A 89 -9.26 0.97 -8.93
N GLU A 90 -9.82 0.44 -10.01
CA GLU A 90 -9.53 -0.93 -10.44
C GLU A 90 -8.06 -1.12 -10.80
N ILE A 91 -7.46 -0.14 -11.47
CA ILE A 91 -6.03 -0.17 -11.81
C ILE A 91 -5.18 -0.16 -10.53
N ILE A 92 -5.55 0.67 -9.55
CA ILE A 92 -4.86 0.75 -8.27
C ILE A 92 -4.93 -0.60 -7.55
N GLU A 93 -6.09 -1.23 -7.51
CA GLU A 93 -6.24 -2.55 -6.90
C GLU A 93 -5.42 -3.61 -7.63
N ALA A 94 -5.40 -3.57 -8.96
CA ALA A 94 -4.61 -4.51 -9.76
C ALA A 94 -3.11 -4.38 -9.50
N LYS A 95 -2.65 -3.22 -9.06
CA LYS A 95 -1.24 -2.97 -8.71
C LYS A 95 -0.91 -3.33 -7.26
N GLY A 96 -1.86 -3.88 -6.51
CA GLY A 96 -1.62 -4.35 -5.15
C GLY A 96 -1.93 -3.34 -4.05
N PHE A 97 -2.51 -2.20 -4.39
CA PHE A 97 -2.95 -1.22 -3.41
C PHE A 97 -4.41 -1.43 -3.05
N VAL A 98 -4.83 -0.87 -1.93
CA VAL A 98 -6.22 -0.96 -1.48
C VAL A 98 -7.00 0.22 -2.07
N PRO A 99 -8.03 -0.02 -2.91
CA PRO A 99 -8.80 1.05 -3.51
C PRO A 99 -9.76 1.72 -2.52
N MET A 100 -10.27 2.88 -2.89
CA MET A 100 -11.26 3.64 -2.11
C MET A 100 -12.67 3.12 -2.37
N THR A 101 -12.85 1.82 -2.34
CA THR A 101 -14.16 1.18 -2.52
C THR A 101 -14.62 0.57 -1.21
N ASN A 102 -15.92 0.34 -1.07
CA ASN A 102 -16.47 -0.30 0.11
C ASN A 102 -16.27 -1.81 0.03
N TYR A 103 -15.78 -2.37 1.10
CA TYR A 103 -15.67 -3.80 1.27
C TYR A 103 -16.64 -4.27 2.35
#